data_6f92860caef645e5c98d31cbd0d6a67b
#
_entry.id   6f92860caef645e5c98d31cbd0d6a67b
#
_cell.length_a   1.000
_cell.length_b   1.000
_cell.length_c   1.000
_cell.angle_alpha   90.00
_cell.angle_beta   90.00
_cell.angle_gamma   90.00
#
_symmetry.space_group_name_H-M   'P 1'
#
loop_
_entity.id
_entity.type
_entity.pdbx_description
1 polymer ?
#
loop_
_entity_poly.entity_id
_entity_poly.type
_entity_poly.pdbx_seq_one_letter_code
_entity_poly.pdbx_strand_id
1 'polypeptide(L)'
;MPAVPGSLFEPIWHQFAALLPERPEVAPGHPLGCHRRRVPDRVVFAHVVAALVHGSGYERIASADCSDRTIRRRVREWAEAGLAEALHALTLKQYDRMIGLELADLAADGCITKAPCGGAKAGRSPVDRGKQGLKRSTVTDASGVPLHLVSAGANRHDAPLLGPTLDGLGHLGPLPPDAAVHLDRAYGGAPTGALLSDLGLAGVIARKGLPAPLQVGQRWVVERTQAWMNGFGKLRRCTEKRSAAVDFYLFLAAAFVVTRCLIREARTRYRWPGRPTTRRLK
;
A
#
# COMPACT_ATOMS: atom_id res chain seq x y z
N MET A 1 -13.79 19.85 -1.49
CA MET A 1 -13.78 18.98 -0.28
C MET A 1 -12.49 18.18 -0.27
N PRO A 2 -11.84 17.98 0.88
CA PRO A 2 -10.67 17.13 0.98
C PRO A 2 -11.01 15.67 0.60
N ALA A 3 -10.12 14.99 -0.12
CA ALA A 3 -10.34 13.62 -0.59
C ALA A 3 -10.41 12.57 0.53
N VAL A 4 -9.87 12.89 1.71
CA VAL A 4 -9.93 12.09 2.93
C VAL A 4 -10.18 13.00 4.14
N PRO A 5 -10.71 12.46 5.27
CA PRO A 5 -10.88 13.23 6.50
C PRO A 5 -9.54 13.80 7.00
N GLY A 6 -9.57 15.01 7.57
CA GLY A 6 -8.39 15.65 8.16
C GLY A 6 -7.72 14.79 9.25
N SER A 7 -8.51 14.08 10.04
CA SER A 7 -8.00 13.13 11.05
C SER A 7 -7.15 11.99 10.49
N LEU A 8 -7.22 11.72 9.18
CA LEU A 8 -6.40 10.74 8.49
C LEU A 8 -5.31 11.43 7.66
N PHE A 9 -5.62 12.58 7.03
CA PHE A 9 -4.68 13.31 6.19
C PHE A 9 -3.51 13.88 6.99
N GLU A 10 -3.81 14.57 8.11
CA GLU A 10 -2.77 15.29 8.87
C GLU A 10 -1.68 14.37 9.44
N PRO A 11 -2.00 13.26 10.11
CA PRO A 11 -0.95 12.36 10.59
C PRO A 11 -0.06 11.83 9.47
N ILE A 12 -0.64 11.49 8.32
CA ILE A 12 0.12 10.97 7.17
C ILE A 12 0.96 12.10 6.54
N TRP A 13 0.40 13.30 6.41
CA TRP A 13 1.15 14.43 5.90
C TRP A 13 2.37 14.75 6.77
N HIS A 14 2.20 14.82 8.10
CA HIS A 14 3.30 15.13 9.00
C HIS A 14 4.43 14.10 8.90
N GLN A 15 4.10 12.81 8.81
CA GLN A 15 5.09 11.76 8.62
C GLN A 15 5.77 11.84 7.24
N PHE A 16 4.99 12.08 6.19
CA PHE A 16 5.52 12.25 4.85
C PHE A 16 6.43 13.49 4.75
N ALA A 17 6.04 14.60 5.37
CA ALA A 17 6.83 15.82 5.39
C ALA A 17 8.19 15.63 6.07
N ALA A 18 8.25 14.82 7.13
CA ALA A 18 9.50 14.49 7.82
C ALA A 18 10.47 13.64 6.98
N LEU A 19 9.96 12.97 5.94
CA LEU A 19 10.78 12.17 5.02
C LEU A 19 11.25 12.98 3.80
N LEU A 20 10.75 14.20 3.61
CA LEU A 20 11.17 15.04 2.50
C LEU A 20 12.64 15.45 2.68
N PRO A 21 13.44 15.36 1.61
CA PRO A 21 14.82 15.80 1.69
C PRO A 21 14.90 17.31 1.97
N GLU A 22 15.87 17.69 2.83
CA GLU A 22 16.21 19.09 3.00
C GLU A 22 16.62 19.69 1.66
N ARG A 23 16.18 20.91 1.43
CA ARG A 23 16.47 21.62 0.20
C ARG A 23 17.20 22.91 0.51
N PRO A 24 18.25 23.20 -0.26
CA PRO A 24 18.92 24.48 -0.13
C PRO A 24 17.92 25.60 -0.46
N GLU A 25 17.96 26.68 0.31
CA GLU A 25 17.26 27.90 -0.04
C GLU A 25 17.76 28.41 -1.39
N VAL A 26 16.85 28.84 -2.24
CA VAL A 26 17.24 29.47 -3.52
C VAL A 26 17.89 30.80 -3.20
N ALA A 27 19.19 30.93 -3.52
CA ALA A 27 19.92 32.15 -3.27
C ALA A 27 19.21 33.35 -3.92
N PRO A 28 19.03 34.48 -3.20
CA PRO A 28 18.57 35.72 -3.81
C PRO A 28 19.57 36.09 -4.93
N GLY A 29 19.08 36.33 -6.12
CA GLY A 29 19.94 36.75 -7.24
C GLY A 29 20.31 35.69 -8.26
N HIS A 30 19.46 34.64 -8.42
CA HIS A 30 19.65 33.71 -9.52
C HIS A 30 19.74 34.47 -10.87
N PRO A 31 20.71 34.12 -11.75
CA PRO A 31 20.99 34.87 -12.99
C PRO A 31 19.80 35.08 -13.93
N LEU A 32 18.78 34.22 -13.84
CA LEU A 32 17.55 34.31 -14.66
C LEU A 32 16.42 35.15 -14.03
N GLY A 33 16.62 35.72 -12.84
CA GLY A 33 15.74 36.77 -12.23
C GLY A 33 14.27 36.44 -12.01
N CYS A 34 13.78 35.27 -12.45
CA CYS A 34 12.35 35.00 -12.53
C CYS A 34 11.99 33.63 -11.91
N HIS A 35 12.26 33.43 -10.62
CA HIS A 35 11.80 32.21 -9.97
C HIS A 35 10.35 32.34 -9.53
N ARG A 36 9.47 31.64 -10.22
CA ARG A 36 8.17 31.29 -9.62
C ARG A 36 8.44 30.48 -8.35
N ARG A 37 7.92 30.96 -7.23
CA ARG A 37 8.00 30.22 -5.98
C ARG A 37 7.52 28.80 -6.19
N ARG A 38 8.24 27.85 -5.61
CA ARG A 38 7.85 26.43 -5.65
C ARG A 38 6.50 26.25 -4.97
N VAL A 39 5.59 25.52 -5.59
CA VAL A 39 4.33 25.12 -4.94
C VAL A 39 4.67 24.32 -3.68
N PRO A 40 4.11 24.67 -2.51
CA PRO A 40 4.35 23.96 -1.25
C PRO A 40 4.07 22.46 -1.39
N ASP A 41 4.93 21.63 -0.82
CA ASP A 41 4.81 20.17 -0.93
C ASP A 41 3.50 19.66 -0.34
N ARG A 42 2.97 20.30 0.71
CA ARG A 42 1.65 19.98 1.27
C ARG A 42 0.52 20.15 0.27
N VAL A 43 0.55 21.21 -0.55
CA VAL A 43 -0.44 21.47 -1.59
C VAL A 43 -0.38 20.38 -2.65
N VAL A 44 0.83 20.04 -3.11
CA VAL A 44 1.02 18.96 -4.08
C VAL A 44 0.59 17.62 -3.50
N PHE A 45 0.94 17.33 -2.24
CA PHE A 45 0.55 16.09 -1.56
C PHE A 45 -0.97 15.93 -1.48
N ALA A 46 -1.70 17.02 -1.20
CA ALA A 46 -3.17 16.99 -1.21
C ALA A 46 -3.74 16.60 -2.59
N HIS A 47 -3.15 17.10 -3.69
CA HIS A 47 -3.52 16.69 -5.05
C HIS A 47 -3.15 15.23 -5.33
N VAL A 48 -2.00 14.77 -4.85
CA VAL A 48 -1.58 13.35 -4.98
C VAL A 48 -2.54 12.42 -4.23
N VAL A 49 -2.97 12.79 -3.03
CA VAL A 49 -3.98 12.05 -2.27
C VAL A 49 -5.33 12.07 -2.98
N ALA A 50 -5.73 13.19 -3.58
CA ALA A 50 -6.93 13.25 -4.41
C ALA A 50 -6.83 12.31 -5.63
N ALA A 51 -5.68 12.28 -6.32
CA ALA A 51 -5.43 11.33 -7.41
C ALA A 51 -5.54 9.89 -6.94
N LEU A 52 -4.92 9.55 -5.80
CA LEU A 52 -4.97 8.21 -5.20
C LEU A 52 -6.42 7.78 -4.95
N VAL A 53 -7.20 8.61 -4.25
CA VAL A 53 -8.57 8.29 -3.83
C VAL A 53 -9.51 8.19 -5.02
N HIS A 54 -9.50 9.18 -5.91
CA HIS A 54 -10.44 9.25 -7.04
C HIS A 54 -10.00 8.40 -8.24
N GLY A 55 -8.73 8.02 -8.33
CA GLY A 55 -8.18 7.34 -9.52
C GLY A 55 -8.08 8.23 -10.74
N SER A 56 -8.15 9.54 -10.55
CA SER A 56 -8.15 10.53 -11.63
C SER A 56 -6.76 10.74 -12.22
N GLY A 57 -6.71 11.16 -13.49
CA GLY A 57 -5.50 11.73 -14.10
C GLY A 57 -5.15 13.08 -13.46
N TYR A 58 -3.88 13.45 -13.54
CA TYR A 58 -3.39 14.67 -12.89
C TYR A 58 -4.02 15.94 -13.45
N GLU A 59 -4.40 15.95 -14.73
CA GLU A 59 -5.09 17.07 -15.35
C GLU A 59 -6.46 17.37 -14.72
N ARG A 60 -7.17 16.32 -14.26
CA ARG A 60 -8.49 16.45 -13.65
C ARG A 60 -8.47 16.93 -12.21
N ILE A 61 -7.34 16.76 -11.54
CA ILE A 61 -7.14 17.18 -10.15
C ILE A 61 -6.26 18.43 -10.04
N ALA A 62 -5.73 18.93 -11.14
CA ALA A 62 -4.99 20.19 -11.19
C ALA A 62 -5.88 21.36 -10.78
N SER A 63 -5.26 22.41 -10.24
CA SER A 63 -5.91 23.65 -9.87
C SER A 63 -5.09 24.85 -10.33
N ALA A 64 -5.62 26.06 -10.15
CA ALA A 64 -4.89 27.29 -10.40
C ALA A 64 -3.55 27.37 -9.63
N ASP A 65 -3.54 26.81 -8.41
CA ASP A 65 -2.37 26.83 -7.52
C ASP A 65 -1.38 25.69 -7.78
N CYS A 66 -1.82 24.61 -8.44
CA CYS A 66 -1.00 23.44 -8.67
C CYS A 66 -1.32 22.76 -10.01
N SER A 67 -0.46 22.98 -11.01
CA SER A 67 -0.62 22.40 -12.34
C SER A 67 -0.35 20.88 -12.35
N ASP A 68 -0.94 20.18 -13.33
CA ASP A 68 -0.70 18.76 -13.57
C ASP A 68 0.78 18.42 -13.77
N ARG A 69 1.54 19.30 -14.45
CA ARG A 69 2.99 19.16 -14.64
C ARG A 69 3.74 19.21 -13.32
N THR A 70 3.31 20.07 -12.40
CA THR A 70 3.89 20.16 -11.05
C THR A 70 3.61 18.87 -10.29
N ILE A 71 2.38 18.36 -10.32
CA ILE A 71 2.02 17.10 -9.65
C ILE A 71 2.83 15.93 -10.23
N ARG A 72 2.89 15.78 -11.57
CA ARG A 72 3.67 14.70 -12.22
C ARG A 72 5.15 14.72 -11.85
N ARG A 73 5.76 15.90 -11.83
CA ARG A 73 7.16 16.06 -11.46
C ARG A 73 7.40 15.64 -10.01
N ARG A 74 6.52 16.05 -9.09
CA ARG A 74 6.64 15.69 -7.67
C ARG A 74 6.43 14.20 -7.44
N VAL A 75 5.41 13.61 -8.03
CA VAL A 75 5.20 12.15 -7.92
C VAL A 75 6.42 11.40 -8.40
N ARG A 76 7.05 11.84 -9.51
CA ARG A 76 8.28 11.23 -9.99
C ARG A 76 9.43 11.39 -9.00
N GLU A 77 9.68 12.63 -8.53
CA GLU A 77 10.73 12.92 -7.54
C GLU A 77 10.54 12.07 -6.27
N TRP A 78 9.33 12.01 -5.74
CA TRP A 78 9.01 11.27 -4.52
C TRP A 78 9.03 9.75 -4.71
N ALA A 79 8.63 9.28 -5.88
CA ALA A 79 8.67 7.86 -6.22
C ALA A 79 10.12 7.36 -6.41
N GLU A 80 10.95 8.13 -7.12
CA GLU A 80 12.36 7.82 -7.33
C GLU A 80 13.17 7.85 -6.01
N ALA A 81 12.73 8.68 -5.04
CA ALA A 81 13.30 8.73 -3.70
C ALA A 81 12.71 7.69 -2.71
N GLY A 82 11.79 6.81 -3.13
CA GLY A 82 11.22 5.76 -2.28
C GLY A 82 10.37 6.28 -1.11
N LEU A 83 9.85 7.53 -1.17
CA LEU A 83 9.21 8.16 -0.01
C LEU A 83 7.93 7.48 0.45
N ALA A 84 7.16 6.87 -0.45
CA ALA A 84 5.93 6.18 -0.06
C ALA A 84 6.23 4.85 0.66
N GLU A 85 7.29 4.14 0.25
CA GLU A 85 7.76 2.93 0.92
C GLU A 85 8.30 3.26 2.32
N ALA A 86 9.12 4.31 2.44
CA ALA A 86 9.61 4.81 3.72
C ALA A 86 8.45 5.25 4.64
N LEU A 87 7.42 5.93 4.09
CA LEU A 87 6.22 6.30 4.83
C LEU A 87 5.47 5.06 5.33
N HIS A 88 5.31 4.05 4.49
CA HIS A 88 4.65 2.80 4.88
C HIS A 88 5.41 2.11 6.02
N ALA A 89 6.73 1.97 5.92
CA ALA A 89 7.56 1.42 6.98
C ALA A 89 7.43 2.22 8.29
N LEU A 90 7.39 3.55 8.21
CA LEU A 90 7.19 4.41 9.38
C LEU A 90 5.81 4.20 10.02
N THR A 91 4.74 4.08 9.21
CA THR A 91 3.39 3.81 9.73
C THR A 91 3.28 2.44 10.37
N LEU A 92 3.95 1.41 9.82
CA LEU A 92 4.04 0.07 10.43
C LEU A 92 4.75 0.11 11.78
N LYS A 93 5.90 0.79 11.85
CA LYS A 93 6.63 0.97 13.12
C LYS A 93 5.78 1.64 14.19
N GLN A 94 4.97 2.63 13.81
CA GLN A 94 4.06 3.29 14.75
C GLN A 94 2.90 2.38 15.17
N TYR A 95 2.35 1.62 14.22
CA TYR A 95 1.30 0.64 14.52
C TYR A 95 1.82 -0.40 15.52
N ASP A 96 2.98 -0.97 15.24
CA ASP A 96 3.62 -1.98 16.10
C ASP A 96 3.88 -1.44 17.52
N ARG A 97 4.44 -0.23 17.62
CA ARG A 97 4.70 0.42 18.93
C ARG A 97 3.43 0.66 19.74
N MET A 98 2.31 1.02 19.10
CA MET A 98 1.09 1.44 19.80
C MET A 98 0.10 0.30 20.02
N ILE A 99 0.03 -0.63 19.10
CA ILE A 99 -0.97 -1.70 19.07
C ILE A 99 -0.28 -3.07 19.21
N GLY A 100 0.81 -3.28 18.47
CA GLY A 100 1.47 -4.56 18.24
C GLY A 100 1.03 -5.18 16.93
N LEU A 101 1.99 -5.66 16.12
CA LEU A 101 1.74 -6.47 14.93
C LEU A 101 1.55 -7.94 15.34
N GLU A 102 0.56 -8.60 14.75
CA GLU A 102 0.25 -10.01 15.02
C GLU A 102 0.97 -10.90 13.98
N LEU A 103 2.27 -11.10 14.19
CA LEU A 103 3.18 -11.74 13.22
C LEU A 103 3.22 -13.28 13.30
N ALA A 104 2.52 -13.91 14.24
CA ALA A 104 2.47 -15.37 14.35
C ALA A 104 1.70 -16.01 13.18
N ASP A 105 0.67 -15.32 12.67
CA ASP A 105 -0.14 -15.75 11.55
C ASP A 105 -0.13 -14.70 10.46
N LEU A 106 0.56 -14.99 9.38
CA LEU A 106 0.62 -14.15 8.18
C LEU A 106 -0.33 -14.67 7.12
N ALA A 107 -0.85 -13.79 6.27
CA ALA A 107 -1.62 -14.22 5.11
C ALA A 107 -1.09 -13.53 3.85
N ALA A 108 -0.86 -14.30 2.78
CA ALA A 108 -0.40 -13.74 1.51
C ALA A 108 -1.30 -14.15 0.35
N ASP A 109 -1.58 -13.19 -0.54
CA ASP A 109 -2.43 -13.41 -1.70
C ASP A 109 -2.16 -12.41 -2.83
N GLY A 110 -2.52 -12.80 -4.05
CA GLY A 110 -2.45 -11.99 -5.26
C GLY A 110 -3.80 -11.37 -5.64
N CYS A 111 -3.79 -10.10 -6.00
CA CYS A 111 -4.98 -9.40 -6.52
C CYS A 111 -4.68 -8.78 -7.88
N ILE A 112 -5.55 -9.04 -8.86
CA ILE A 112 -5.45 -8.44 -10.20
C ILE A 112 -6.43 -7.27 -10.31
N THR A 113 -5.92 -6.12 -10.78
CA THR A 113 -6.70 -4.91 -11.06
C THR A 113 -6.44 -4.42 -12.48
N LYS A 114 -7.33 -3.55 -12.98
CA LYS A 114 -7.23 -3.04 -14.36
C LYS A 114 -6.06 -2.06 -14.51
N ALA A 115 -5.33 -2.18 -15.63
CA ALA A 115 -4.27 -1.25 -16.02
C ALA A 115 -4.47 -0.79 -17.48
N PRO A 116 -5.56 -0.04 -17.79
CA PRO A 116 -5.98 0.23 -19.18
C PRO A 116 -4.97 1.07 -19.97
N CYS A 117 -4.08 1.78 -19.28
CA CYS A 117 -3.04 2.58 -19.94
C CYS A 117 -1.75 1.80 -20.22
N GLY A 118 -1.72 0.50 -19.87
CA GLY A 118 -0.49 -0.30 -19.92
C GLY A 118 0.59 0.23 -18.97
N GLY A 119 1.84 0.01 -19.29
CA GLY A 119 3.00 0.48 -18.52
C GLY A 119 3.91 -0.66 -18.06
N ALA A 120 4.99 -0.30 -17.35
CA ALA A 120 6.05 -1.23 -16.98
C ALA A 120 5.59 -2.40 -16.07
N LYS A 121 4.54 -2.19 -15.28
CA LYS A 121 3.95 -3.20 -14.38
C LYS A 121 2.63 -3.76 -14.91
N ALA A 122 2.27 -3.51 -16.17
CA ALA A 122 1.07 -4.05 -16.78
C ALA A 122 1.36 -5.33 -17.57
N GLY A 123 0.40 -6.25 -17.58
CA GLY A 123 0.47 -7.48 -18.36
C GLY A 123 -0.92 -7.99 -18.71
N ARG A 124 -1.03 -8.91 -19.68
CA ARG A 124 -2.30 -9.49 -20.10
C ARG A 124 -2.93 -10.31 -18.97
N SER A 125 -4.11 -9.92 -18.54
CA SER A 125 -4.84 -10.62 -17.47
C SER A 125 -5.41 -11.95 -17.95
N PRO A 126 -5.13 -13.06 -17.26
CA PRO A 126 -5.71 -14.37 -17.61
C PRO A 126 -7.23 -14.43 -17.28
N VAL A 127 -7.71 -13.56 -16.40
CA VAL A 127 -9.11 -13.57 -15.90
C VAL A 127 -9.98 -12.48 -16.50
N ASP A 128 -9.43 -11.49 -17.23
CA ASP A 128 -10.19 -10.39 -17.85
C ASP A 128 -9.95 -10.32 -19.37
N ARG A 129 -10.18 -11.46 -20.06
CA ARG A 129 -10.11 -11.57 -21.53
C ARG A 129 -8.83 -11.00 -22.15
N GLY A 130 -7.69 -11.18 -21.49
CA GLY A 130 -6.40 -10.69 -21.98
C GLY A 130 -6.22 -9.17 -21.92
N LYS A 131 -7.12 -8.42 -21.27
CA LYS A 131 -6.94 -6.98 -21.06
C LYS A 131 -5.75 -6.69 -20.15
N GLN A 132 -5.19 -5.50 -20.28
CA GLN A 132 -4.07 -5.07 -19.46
C GLN A 132 -4.46 -4.97 -17.99
N GLY A 133 -3.73 -5.64 -17.13
CA GLY A 133 -3.93 -5.65 -15.69
C GLY A 133 -2.62 -5.52 -14.93
N LEU A 134 -2.75 -5.05 -13.69
CA LEU A 134 -1.71 -5.01 -12.68
C LEU A 134 -2.01 -6.09 -11.65
N LYS A 135 -1.00 -6.91 -11.29
CA LYS A 135 -1.06 -7.83 -10.16
C LYS A 135 -0.36 -7.20 -8.96
N ARG A 136 -0.96 -7.36 -7.79
CA ARG A 136 -0.35 -7.06 -6.49
C ARG A 136 -0.26 -8.34 -5.70
N SER A 137 0.91 -8.68 -5.21
CA SER A 137 1.11 -9.68 -4.17
C SER A 137 1.23 -8.95 -2.85
N THR A 138 0.45 -9.32 -1.86
CA THR A 138 0.36 -8.63 -0.57
C THR A 138 0.49 -9.64 0.55
N VAL A 139 1.31 -9.35 1.55
CA VAL A 139 1.34 -10.07 2.82
C VAL A 139 0.82 -9.17 3.94
N THR A 140 0.00 -9.77 4.81
CA THR A 140 -0.60 -9.09 5.97
C THR A 140 -0.28 -9.85 7.26
N ASP A 141 -0.38 -9.16 8.39
CA ASP A 141 -0.47 -9.79 9.70
C ASP A 141 -1.85 -10.44 9.92
N ALA A 142 -2.05 -11.10 11.06
CA ALA A 142 -3.32 -11.75 11.41
C ALA A 142 -4.50 -10.76 11.54
N SER A 143 -4.25 -9.48 11.79
CA SER A 143 -5.24 -8.41 11.86
C SER A 143 -5.57 -7.78 10.49
N GLY A 144 -4.82 -8.13 9.43
CA GLY A 144 -4.97 -7.58 8.08
C GLY A 144 -4.26 -6.25 7.87
N VAL A 145 -3.26 -5.95 8.66
CA VAL A 145 -2.36 -4.83 8.40
C VAL A 145 -1.44 -5.20 7.25
N PRO A 146 -1.41 -4.46 6.13
CA PRO A 146 -0.52 -4.77 5.01
C PRO A 146 0.94 -4.53 5.42
N LEU A 147 1.73 -5.61 5.47
CA LEU A 147 3.14 -5.58 5.90
C LEU A 147 4.08 -5.27 4.74
N HIS A 148 3.85 -5.92 3.59
CA HIS A 148 4.60 -5.66 2.37
C HIS A 148 3.78 -5.96 1.12
N LEU A 149 4.18 -5.34 0.00
CA LEU A 149 3.49 -5.45 -1.27
C LEU A 149 4.47 -5.46 -2.43
N VAL A 150 4.19 -6.31 -3.42
CA VAL A 150 4.94 -6.38 -4.67
C VAL A 150 3.98 -6.20 -5.84
N SER A 151 4.36 -5.38 -6.81
CA SER A 151 3.59 -5.17 -8.04
C SER A 151 4.22 -5.86 -9.23
N ALA A 152 3.39 -6.46 -10.10
CA ALA A 152 3.81 -7.12 -11.32
C ALA A 152 2.72 -7.05 -12.40
N GLY A 153 3.05 -7.48 -13.64
CA GLY A 153 2.05 -7.65 -14.67
C GLY A 153 1.06 -8.78 -14.32
N ALA A 154 -0.20 -8.60 -14.70
CA ALA A 154 -1.27 -9.57 -14.42
C ALA A 154 -1.02 -10.97 -15.01
N ASN A 155 -0.12 -11.08 -16.00
CA ASN A 155 0.31 -12.35 -16.60
C ASN A 155 1.31 -13.15 -15.73
N ARG A 156 1.79 -12.59 -14.62
CA ARG A 156 2.68 -13.30 -13.70
C ARG A 156 1.86 -14.19 -12.77
N HIS A 157 2.34 -15.41 -12.53
CA HIS A 157 1.77 -16.31 -11.53
C HIS A 157 2.03 -15.78 -10.11
N ASP A 158 1.24 -16.23 -9.13
CA ASP A 158 1.35 -15.79 -7.75
C ASP A 158 2.56 -16.38 -7.03
N ALA A 159 2.84 -17.68 -7.25
CA ALA A 159 3.93 -18.36 -6.57
C ALA A 159 5.32 -17.70 -6.75
N PRO A 160 5.76 -17.25 -7.96
CA PRO A 160 7.01 -16.52 -8.10
C PRO A 160 7.06 -15.16 -7.42
N LEU A 161 5.92 -14.57 -7.09
CA LEU A 161 5.85 -13.28 -6.39
C LEU A 161 5.92 -13.44 -4.87
N LEU A 162 5.72 -14.66 -4.34
CA LEU A 162 5.73 -14.92 -2.91
C LEU A 162 7.09 -14.60 -2.29
N GLY A 163 8.19 -15.06 -2.88
CA GLY A 163 9.54 -14.79 -2.38
C GLY A 163 9.79 -13.30 -2.16
N PRO A 164 9.74 -12.46 -3.23
CA PRO A 164 9.89 -11.01 -3.06
C PRO A 164 8.90 -10.37 -2.08
N THR A 165 7.68 -10.95 -1.94
CA THR A 165 6.69 -10.44 -1.00
C THR A 165 7.07 -10.73 0.45
N LEU A 166 7.62 -11.92 0.73
CA LEU A 166 8.10 -12.31 2.06
C LEU A 166 9.45 -11.69 2.41
N ASP A 167 10.36 -11.54 1.43
CA ASP A 167 11.66 -10.85 1.61
C ASP A 167 11.46 -9.42 2.14
N GLY A 168 10.38 -8.77 1.72
CA GLY A 168 10.01 -7.45 2.20
C GLY A 168 9.70 -7.39 3.70
N LEU A 169 9.49 -8.50 4.39
CA LEU A 169 9.29 -8.53 5.85
C LEU A 169 10.57 -8.28 6.65
N GLY A 170 11.74 -8.38 6.01
CA GLY A 170 13.03 -8.19 6.68
C GLY A 170 13.18 -6.86 7.43
N HIS A 171 12.44 -5.83 7.04
CA HIS A 171 12.45 -4.53 7.73
C HIS A 171 11.70 -4.53 9.09
N LEU A 172 10.91 -5.56 9.37
CA LEU A 172 10.17 -5.69 10.64
C LEU A 172 11.03 -6.31 11.76
N GLY A 173 12.22 -6.80 11.41
CA GLY A 173 13.06 -7.58 12.32
C GLY A 173 12.71 -9.08 12.31
N PRO A 174 13.20 -9.86 13.30
CA PRO A 174 12.96 -11.29 13.34
C PRO A 174 11.48 -11.61 13.56
N LEU A 175 10.95 -12.52 12.73
CA LEU A 175 9.61 -13.06 12.92
C LEU A 175 9.58 -14.06 14.07
N PRO A 176 8.41 -14.34 14.69
CA PRO A 176 8.27 -15.43 15.64
C PRO A 176 8.75 -16.76 15.06
N PRO A 177 9.39 -17.63 15.84
CA PRO A 177 10.00 -18.87 15.34
C PRO A 177 8.99 -19.88 14.78
N ASP A 178 7.74 -19.75 15.13
CA ASP A 178 6.60 -20.59 14.70
C ASP A 178 5.63 -19.83 13.77
N ALA A 179 6.06 -18.71 13.20
CA ALA A 179 5.24 -17.91 12.30
C ALA A 179 4.75 -18.76 11.10
N ALA A 180 3.44 -18.71 10.87
CA ALA A 180 2.77 -19.40 9.79
C ALA A 180 2.34 -18.46 8.69
N VAL A 181 2.42 -18.91 7.42
CA VAL A 181 1.92 -18.16 6.25
C VAL A 181 0.73 -18.91 5.64
N HIS A 182 -0.43 -18.29 5.67
CA HIS A 182 -1.66 -18.80 5.09
C HIS A 182 -1.74 -18.44 3.61
N LEU A 183 -1.83 -19.47 2.77
CA LEU A 183 -1.79 -19.35 1.31
C LEU A 183 -2.97 -20.11 0.66
N ASP A 184 -3.37 -19.65 -0.51
CA ASP A 184 -4.35 -20.35 -1.31
C ASP A 184 -3.73 -21.55 -2.07
N ARG A 185 -4.57 -22.28 -2.82
CA ARG A 185 -4.14 -23.45 -3.61
C ARG A 185 -3.16 -23.11 -4.73
N ALA A 186 -3.17 -21.90 -5.25
CA ALA A 186 -2.29 -21.48 -6.34
C ALA A 186 -0.82 -21.46 -5.93
N TYR A 187 -0.55 -21.42 -4.63
CA TYR A 187 0.79 -21.50 -4.07
C TYR A 187 1.25 -22.95 -3.78
N GLY A 188 0.38 -23.95 -4.02
CA GLY A 188 0.73 -25.36 -3.80
C GLY A 188 1.84 -25.82 -4.73
N GLY A 189 2.94 -26.35 -4.16
CA GLY A 189 4.04 -26.91 -4.93
C GLY A 189 5.34 -26.96 -4.15
N ALA A 190 6.26 -27.85 -4.60
CA ALA A 190 7.56 -28.02 -3.96
C ALA A 190 8.39 -26.72 -3.88
N PRO A 191 8.41 -25.83 -4.89
CA PRO A 191 9.16 -24.57 -4.79
C PRO A 191 8.68 -23.65 -3.67
N THR A 192 7.36 -23.58 -3.43
CA THR A 192 6.81 -22.78 -2.31
C THR A 192 7.19 -23.39 -0.97
N GLY A 193 7.12 -24.75 -0.85
CA GLY A 193 7.54 -25.44 0.37
C GLY A 193 9.02 -25.19 0.68
N ALA A 194 9.90 -25.28 -0.32
CA ALA A 194 11.32 -24.98 -0.15
C ALA A 194 11.54 -23.52 0.30
N LEU A 195 10.93 -22.56 -0.38
CA LEU A 195 11.02 -21.14 -0.03
C LEU A 195 10.61 -20.88 1.45
N LEU A 196 9.47 -21.43 1.88
CA LEU A 196 9.00 -21.24 3.25
C LEU A 196 9.94 -21.89 4.26
N SER A 197 10.46 -23.09 3.95
CA SER A 197 11.45 -23.77 4.78
C SER A 197 12.75 -22.96 4.92
N ASP A 198 13.23 -22.39 3.81
CA ASP A 198 14.45 -21.56 3.79
C ASP A 198 14.28 -20.27 4.62
N LEU A 199 13.05 -19.75 4.66
CA LEU A 199 12.69 -18.57 5.49
C LEU A 199 12.32 -18.93 6.94
N GLY A 200 12.30 -20.21 7.31
CA GLY A 200 11.90 -20.67 8.64
C GLY A 200 10.41 -20.47 8.94
N LEU A 201 9.54 -20.44 7.91
CA LEU A 201 8.12 -20.19 8.03
C LEU A 201 7.31 -21.47 7.84
N ALA A 202 6.26 -21.65 8.66
CA ALA A 202 5.30 -22.73 8.45
C ALA A 202 4.30 -22.38 7.34
N GLY A 203 4.14 -23.26 6.34
CA GLY A 203 3.19 -23.07 5.26
C GLY A 203 1.82 -23.69 5.55
N VAL A 204 0.77 -22.88 5.64
CA VAL A 204 -0.63 -23.32 5.75
C VAL A 204 -1.29 -23.15 4.39
N ILE A 205 -1.13 -24.16 3.51
CA ILE A 205 -1.58 -24.08 2.11
C ILE A 205 -2.87 -24.90 1.96
N ALA A 206 -3.90 -24.29 1.36
CA ALA A 206 -5.15 -24.97 1.05
C ALA A 206 -4.92 -26.13 0.06
N ARG A 207 -5.37 -27.34 0.40
CA ARG A 207 -5.16 -28.56 -0.44
C ARG A 207 -6.33 -28.79 -1.39
N LYS A 208 -6.03 -29.31 -2.59
CA LYS A 208 -7.03 -29.73 -3.57
C LYS A 208 -7.85 -30.90 -2.99
N GLY A 209 -9.18 -30.83 -3.12
CA GLY A 209 -10.08 -31.90 -2.65
C GLY A 209 -10.46 -31.83 -1.17
N LEU A 210 -9.82 -30.99 -0.37
CA LEU A 210 -10.23 -30.74 1.01
C LEU A 210 -11.04 -29.44 1.11
N PRO A 211 -12.16 -29.42 1.87
CA PRO A 211 -12.82 -28.17 2.18
C PRO A 211 -11.85 -27.22 2.90
N ALA A 212 -11.70 -26.02 2.35
CA ALA A 212 -10.89 -24.97 2.96
C ALA A 212 -11.72 -23.67 2.97
N PRO A 213 -12.74 -23.58 3.86
CA PRO A 213 -13.54 -22.38 3.97
C PRO A 213 -12.63 -21.17 4.30
N LEU A 214 -12.86 -20.03 3.66
CA LEU A 214 -12.10 -18.80 3.89
C LEU A 214 -12.11 -18.40 5.36
N GLN A 215 -13.19 -18.70 6.08
CA GLN A 215 -13.35 -18.36 7.49
C GLN A 215 -12.56 -19.23 8.46
N VAL A 216 -12.14 -20.43 8.05
CA VAL A 216 -11.42 -21.38 8.93
C VAL A 216 -9.89 -21.14 8.93
N GLY A 217 -9.37 -20.50 7.89
CA GLY A 217 -7.97 -20.07 7.83
C GLY A 217 -7.90 -18.55 7.80
N GLN A 218 -6.79 -17.97 8.24
CA GLN A 218 -6.57 -16.52 8.24
C GLN A 218 -6.56 -15.86 6.84
N ARG A 219 -6.82 -16.64 5.77
CA ARG A 219 -6.79 -16.19 4.37
C ARG A 219 -7.76 -15.05 4.04
N TRP A 220 -8.96 -15.04 4.65
CA TRP A 220 -9.94 -13.97 4.44
C TRP A 220 -9.40 -12.59 4.83
N VAL A 221 -8.37 -12.56 5.67
CA VAL A 221 -7.75 -11.33 6.19
C VAL A 221 -7.07 -10.56 5.07
N VAL A 222 -6.25 -11.23 4.25
CA VAL A 222 -5.57 -10.59 3.11
C VAL A 222 -6.56 -10.17 2.03
N GLU A 223 -7.62 -10.95 1.79
CA GLU A 223 -8.69 -10.58 0.83
C GLU A 223 -9.42 -9.32 1.29
N ARG A 224 -9.73 -9.21 2.59
CA ARG A 224 -10.28 -7.99 3.19
C ARG A 224 -9.35 -6.79 2.98
N THR A 225 -8.06 -6.98 3.18
CA THR A 225 -7.05 -5.92 2.96
C THR A 225 -6.98 -5.52 1.49
N GLN A 226 -7.03 -6.49 0.58
CA GLN A 226 -7.13 -6.21 -0.86
C GLN A 226 -8.39 -5.40 -1.18
N ALA A 227 -9.52 -5.68 -0.54
CA ALA A 227 -10.75 -4.88 -0.70
C ALA A 227 -10.57 -3.44 -0.19
N TRP A 228 -9.90 -3.23 0.95
CA TRP A 228 -9.57 -1.89 1.44
C TRP A 228 -8.64 -1.12 0.49
N MET A 229 -7.63 -1.79 -0.04
CA MET A 229 -6.73 -1.23 -1.05
C MET A 229 -7.48 -0.86 -2.33
N ASN A 230 -8.43 -1.69 -2.78
CA ASN A 230 -9.27 -1.42 -3.94
C ASN A 230 -10.25 -0.25 -3.74
N GLY A 231 -10.46 0.21 -2.52
CA GLY A 231 -11.14 1.47 -2.22
C GLY A 231 -10.44 2.69 -2.80
N PHE A 232 -9.14 2.61 -3.07
CA PHE A 232 -8.40 3.67 -3.73
C PHE A 232 -8.49 3.55 -5.26
N GLY A 233 -9.01 4.57 -5.91
CA GLY A 233 -9.27 4.56 -7.35
C GLY A 233 -8.03 4.29 -8.21
N LYS A 234 -6.85 4.80 -7.82
CA LYS A 234 -5.57 4.54 -8.52
C LYS A 234 -5.16 3.06 -8.46
N LEU A 235 -5.49 2.35 -7.39
CA LEU A 235 -5.18 0.93 -7.25
C LEU A 235 -6.21 0.06 -7.96
N ARG A 236 -7.50 0.41 -7.86
CA ARG A 236 -8.57 -0.30 -8.57
C ARG A 236 -8.42 -0.22 -10.10
N ARG A 237 -7.87 0.91 -10.58
CA ARG A 237 -7.61 1.15 -11.99
C ARG A 237 -6.29 1.90 -12.14
N CYS A 238 -5.22 1.15 -12.34
CA CYS A 238 -3.89 1.72 -12.52
C CYS A 238 -3.81 2.49 -13.85
N THR A 239 -3.44 3.76 -13.77
CA THR A 239 -3.20 4.62 -14.94
C THR A 239 -1.74 5.07 -15.04
N GLU A 240 -0.91 4.65 -14.08
CA GLU A 240 0.51 4.97 -14.07
C GLU A 240 1.29 4.03 -15.00
N LYS A 241 2.21 4.60 -15.78
CA LYS A 241 3.02 3.84 -16.74
C LYS A 241 4.41 3.50 -16.21
N ARG A 242 4.96 4.31 -15.29
CA ARG A 242 6.29 4.09 -14.70
C ARG A 242 6.20 3.19 -13.49
N SER A 243 7.10 2.22 -13.39
CA SER A 243 7.19 1.30 -12.27
C SER A 243 7.21 2.02 -10.93
N ALA A 244 8.13 2.96 -10.74
CA ALA A 244 8.26 3.69 -9.49
C ALA A 244 6.97 4.45 -9.09
N ALA A 245 6.22 5.00 -10.05
CA ALA A 245 4.94 5.68 -9.75
C ALA A 245 3.84 4.69 -9.35
N VAL A 246 3.83 3.47 -9.94
CA VAL A 246 2.91 2.40 -9.52
C VAL A 246 3.19 1.99 -8.08
N ASP A 247 4.46 1.72 -7.77
CA ASP A 247 4.88 1.30 -6.43
C ASP A 247 4.65 2.42 -5.40
N PHE A 248 4.93 3.69 -5.77
CA PHE A 248 4.62 4.85 -4.94
C PHE A 248 3.15 4.90 -4.51
N TYR A 249 2.20 4.76 -5.45
CA TYR A 249 0.78 4.76 -5.10
C TYR A 249 0.36 3.53 -4.32
N LEU A 250 1.01 2.40 -4.57
CA LEU A 250 0.76 1.16 -3.85
C LEU A 250 1.13 1.30 -2.36
N PHE A 251 2.35 1.75 -2.07
CA PHE A 251 2.81 1.95 -0.69
C PHE A 251 2.13 3.13 -0.01
N LEU A 252 1.81 4.20 -0.74
CA LEU A 252 1.03 5.31 -0.19
C LEU A 252 -0.36 4.85 0.26
N ALA A 253 -1.05 4.03 -0.53
CA ALA A 253 -2.32 3.45 -0.14
C ALA A 253 -2.19 2.52 1.07
N ALA A 254 -1.13 1.70 1.13
CA ALA A 254 -0.85 0.85 2.28
C ALA A 254 -0.64 1.67 3.55
N ALA A 255 0.13 2.76 3.50
CA ALA A 255 0.30 3.68 4.62
C ALA A 255 -1.04 4.27 5.12
N PHE A 256 -1.95 4.62 4.20
CA PHE A 256 -3.31 5.04 4.55
C PHE A 256 -4.12 3.93 5.22
N VAL A 257 -4.01 2.69 4.76
CA VAL A 257 -4.68 1.53 5.38
C VAL A 257 -4.14 1.30 6.79
N VAL A 258 -2.81 1.23 6.97
CA VAL A 258 -2.17 1.06 8.28
C VAL A 258 -2.60 2.15 9.25
N THR A 259 -2.53 3.42 8.84
CA THR A 259 -2.92 4.56 9.69
C THR A 259 -4.41 4.50 10.06
N ARG A 260 -5.28 4.08 9.13
CA ARG A 260 -6.71 3.88 9.43
C ARG A 260 -6.93 2.76 10.45
N CYS A 261 -6.21 1.64 10.30
CA CYS A 261 -6.23 0.55 11.27
C CYS A 261 -5.74 1.03 12.63
N LEU A 262 -4.62 1.75 12.68
CA LEU A 262 -4.09 2.34 13.92
C LEU A 262 -5.12 3.23 14.63
N ILE A 263 -5.74 4.16 13.91
CA ILE A 263 -6.74 5.06 14.48
C ILE A 263 -7.95 4.28 15.01
N ARG A 264 -8.39 3.24 14.29
CA ARG A 264 -9.51 2.40 14.71
C ARG A 264 -9.18 1.64 15.99
N GLU A 265 -8.05 0.94 16.02
CA GLU A 265 -7.62 0.13 17.16
C GLU A 265 -7.31 1.00 18.38
N ALA A 266 -6.60 2.12 18.18
CA ALA A 266 -6.33 3.08 19.26
C ALA A 266 -7.62 3.64 19.88
N ARG A 267 -8.62 3.97 19.08
CA ARG A 267 -9.93 4.43 19.59
C ARG A 267 -10.65 3.37 20.42
N THR A 268 -10.46 2.09 20.11
CA THR A 268 -11.05 0.99 20.87
C THR A 268 -10.25 0.72 22.14
N ARG A 269 -8.94 0.60 22.02
CA ARG A 269 -8.02 0.23 23.13
C ARG A 269 -7.90 1.32 24.19
N TYR A 270 -7.81 2.59 23.75
CA TYR A 270 -7.61 3.76 24.63
C TYR A 270 -8.89 4.54 24.88
N ARG A 271 -10.02 3.89 24.67
CA ARG A 271 -11.30 4.50 24.94
C ARG A 271 -11.50 4.58 26.45
N TRP A 272 -11.86 5.80 26.93
CA TRP A 272 -12.19 5.97 28.34
C TRP A 272 -13.40 5.13 28.73
N PRO A 273 -13.31 4.23 29.74
CA PRO A 273 -14.44 3.48 30.26
C PRO A 273 -15.52 4.48 30.69
N GLY A 274 -16.75 4.31 30.27
CA GLY A 274 -17.87 5.17 30.62
C GLY A 274 -18.20 6.32 29.65
N ARG A 275 -17.43 6.55 28.62
CA ARG A 275 -17.84 7.49 27.58
C ARG A 275 -18.95 6.86 26.73
N PRO A 276 -20.19 7.46 26.73
CA PRO A 276 -21.28 6.88 25.94
C PRO A 276 -20.91 6.80 24.47
N THR A 277 -21.28 5.71 23.81
CA THR A 277 -21.18 5.59 22.36
C THR A 277 -22.23 6.50 21.74
N THR A 278 -21.85 7.70 21.36
CA THR A 278 -22.74 8.63 20.64
C THR A 278 -22.98 8.24 19.18
N ARG A 279 -22.48 7.11 18.70
CA ARG A 279 -22.77 6.63 17.37
C ARG A 279 -23.84 5.54 17.41
N ARG A 280 -25.08 5.95 17.31
CA ARG A 280 -26.05 5.14 16.57
C ARG A 280 -25.61 5.20 15.11
N LEU A 281 -25.15 4.08 14.59
CA LEU A 281 -25.06 3.88 13.14
C LEU A 281 -26.49 4.02 12.61
N LYS A 282 -26.75 5.09 11.89
CA LYS A 282 -27.90 5.18 11.00
C LYS A 282 -27.49 4.60 9.67
#